data_130431962fe5c631d818a83774418789
#
_entry.id   130431962fe5c631d818a83774418789
#
_cell.length_a   1.000
_cell.length_b   1.000
_cell.length_c   1.000
_cell.angle_alpha   90.00
_cell.angle_beta   90.00
_cell.angle_gamma   90.00
#
_symmetry.space_group_name_H-M   'P 1'
#
loop_
_entity.id
_entity.type
_entity.pdbx_description
1 polymer ?
#
loop_
_entity_poly.entity_id
_entity_poly.type
_entity_poly.pdbx_seq_one_letter_code
_entity_poly.pdbx_strand_id
1 'polypeptide(L)'
;MVKWLKILITGFLVSCFYFPVIYKFFPVSNTKNLMAAFGLVCLLVVLIKKREFSVPKELLVILFLAGVVSIISLFAININQTPDRTYVTYIRSAIIWLSGAFGVCCAIWLTHKRVSVPLVVNYLAWVCVFQCVIALLNEFIPAFRTFIDATVEQGQGMLQDLGRMYGLGASLDVGGSRFAATLVAISFLLVQKSEDRDRIAQIPLVFSFIVITVIGNMIARTTLVGVGVGLAYLFFAELRMIGLRKFDKDYHTSLGAWLLVLLFAAPVCVFFYNTSLQFQEMMRFGFEGFFNYFEQGEWSTGSTSTLETMYVWPDNLKTWLIGDGYFENQRNDPNYIGVATRRGFYMGTDVGYCRYIFYFGIPGLLAISAVMIYAGVIAAQGLPKYSHIFLMGVLCNFIIWLKVSTDLFPFLSLFAALAFLTSDIEFLKQLRAEEEGEDEEESVPVPE
;
A
#
# COMPACT_ATOMS: atom_id res chain seq x y z
N MET A 1 -26.63 8.89 12.81
CA MET A 1 -25.97 7.73 13.43
C MET A 1 -25.65 6.62 12.41
N VAL A 2 -26.61 6.09 11.65
CA VAL A 2 -26.39 5.00 10.68
C VAL A 2 -25.34 5.31 9.61
N LYS A 3 -25.27 6.53 9.08
CA LYS A 3 -24.26 6.93 8.05
C LYS A 3 -22.84 6.87 8.59
N TRP A 4 -22.59 7.39 9.78
CA TRP A 4 -21.25 7.36 10.40
C TRP A 4 -20.79 5.93 10.70
N LEU A 5 -21.71 5.07 11.19
CA LEU A 5 -21.41 3.66 11.42
C LEU A 5 -20.98 2.94 10.12
N LYS A 6 -21.68 3.20 9.00
CA LYS A 6 -21.29 2.64 7.69
C LYS A 6 -19.89 3.10 7.26
N ILE A 7 -19.56 4.38 7.46
CA ILE A 7 -18.22 4.92 7.14
C ILE A 7 -17.15 4.24 8.00
N LEU A 8 -17.38 4.06 9.30
CA LEU A 8 -16.43 3.38 10.19
C LEU A 8 -16.23 1.91 9.81
N ILE A 9 -17.31 1.18 9.52
CA ILE A 9 -17.23 -0.21 9.05
C ILE A 9 -16.43 -0.29 7.74
N THR A 10 -16.70 0.60 6.79
CA THR A 10 -15.95 0.65 5.52
C THR A 10 -14.48 0.95 5.78
N GLY A 11 -14.15 1.91 6.64
CA GLY A 11 -12.77 2.20 7.05
C GLY A 11 -12.08 0.98 7.67
N PHE A 12 -12.79 0.23 8.52
CA PHE A 12 -12.27 -1.02 9.09
C PHE A 12 -12.01 -2.08 8.00
N LEU A 13 -12.92 -2.27 7.04
CA LEU A 13 -12.70 -3.19 5.92
C LEU A 13 -11.52 -2.77 5.04
N VAL A 14 -11.36 -1.46 4.76
CA VAL A 14 -10.19 -0.92 4.07
C VAL A 14 -8.91 -1.21 4.86
N SER A 15 -8.94 -1.05 6.19
CA SER A 15 -7.79 -1.39 7.05
C SER A 15 -7.48 -2.88 7.02
N CYS A 16 -8.47 -3.76 7.05
CA CYS A 16 -8.31 -5.21 6.95
C CYS A 16 -7.66 -5.67 5.63
N PHE A 17 -7.91 -4.94 4.55
CA PHE A 17 -7.26 -5.13 3.26
C PHE A 17 -5.85 -4.54 3.26
N TYR A 18 -5.72 -3.26 3.61
CA TYR A 18 -4.47 -2.51 3.43
C TYR A 18 -3.41 -2.83 4.48
N PHE A 19 -3.81 -3.18 5.72
CA PHE A 19 -2.96 -3.63 6.82
C PHE A 19 -3.48 -4.96 7.37
N PRO A 20 -3.27 -6.06 6.63
CA PRO A 20 -3.82 -7.35 7.03
C PRO A 20 -3.18 -7.90 8.29
N VAL A 21 -4.01 -8.49 9.14
CA VAL A 21 -3.63 -9.11 10.41
C VAL A 21 -4.28 -10.49 10.57
N ILE A 22 -3.76 -11.27 11.51
CA ILE A 22 -4.38 -12.50 11.99
C ILE A 22 -4.90 -12.23 13.40
N TYR A 23 -6.20 -12.42 13.62
CA TYR A 23 -6.78 -12.33 14.96
C TYR A 23 -6.60 -13.66 15.70
N LYS A 24 -6.06 -13.62 16.92
CA LYS A 24 -5.79 -14.81 17.73
C LYS A 24 -7.06 -15.59 18.10
N PHE A 25 -8.20 -14.91 18.21
CA PHE A 25 -9.50 -15.54 18.42
C PHE A 25 -10.09 -16.18 17.15
N PHE A 26 -9.53 -15.86 15.97
CA PHE A 26 -9.89 -16.45 14.68
C PHE A 26 -8.64 -16.73 13.83
N PRO A 27 -7.77 -17.68 14.29
CA PRO A 27 -6.44 -17.88 13.70
C PRO A 27 -6.45 -18.55 12.33
N VAL A 28 -7.62 -18.97 11.85
CA VAL A 28 -7.76 -19.76 10.60
C VAL A 28 -7.46 -18.93 9.37
N SER A 29 -7.61 -17.59 9.40
CA SER A 29 -7.42 -16.77 8.22
C SER A 29 -6.93 -15.35 8.53
N ASN A 30 -6.00 -14.89 7.69
CA ASN A 30 -5.59 -13.50 7.65
C ASN A 30 -6.73 -12.64 7.07
N THR A 31 -6.91 -11.42 7.57
CA THR A 31 -7.97 -10.50 7.12
C THR A 31 -7.94 -10.22 5.62
N LYS A 32 -6.78 -10.28 4.95
CA LYS A 32 -6.71 -10.18 3.48
C LYS A 32 -7.50 -11.28 2.76
N ASN A 33 -7.50 -12.51 3.32
CA ASN A 33 -8.25 -13.63 2.73
C ASN A 33 -9.77 -13.44 2.93
N LEU A 34 -10.18 -12.88 4.09
CA LEU A 34 -11.58 -12.54 4.34
C LEU A 34 -12.05 -11.44 3.37
N MET A 35 -11.20 -10.44 3.13
CA MET A 35 -11.50 -9.39 2.14
C MET A 35 -11.55 -9.95 0.72
N ALA A 36 -10.70 -10.91 0.37
CA ALA A 36 -10.75 -11.59 -0.92
C ALA A 36 -12.05 -12.41 -1.07
N ALA A 37 -12.45 -13.14 -0.05
CA ALA A 37 -13.71 -13.88 -0.06
C ALA A 37 -14.91 -12.92 -0.22
N PHE A 38 -14.94 -11.82 0.52
CA PHE A 38 -15.94 -10.78 0.37
C PHE A 38 -15.97 -10.20 -1.05
N GLY A 39 -14.80 -9.90 -1.63
CA GLY A 39 -14.69 -9.40 -2.99
C GLY A 39 -15.16 -10.40 -4.05
N LEU A 40 -14.88 -11.70 -3.86
CA LEU A 40 -15.39 -12.75 -4.75
C LEU A 40 -16.91 -12.86 -4.67
N VAL A 41 -17.51 -12.76 -3.49
CA VAL A 41 -18.97 -12.72 -3.34
C VAL A 41 -19.56 -11.51 -4.06
N CYS A 42 -18.97 -10.32 -3.90
CA CYS A 42 -19.38 -9.12 -4.61
C CYS A 42 -19.28 -9.31 -6.14
N LEU A 43 -18.18 -9.89 -6.63
CA LEU A 43 -17.99 -10.17 -8.05
C LEU A 43 -19.05 -11.13 -8.59
N LEU A 44 -19.34 -12.20 -7.87
CA LEU A 44 -20.41 -13.16 -8.26
C LEU A 44 -21.77 -12.48 -8.35
N VAL A 45 -22.12 -11.61 -7.40
CA VAL A 45 -23.37 -10.84 -7.42
C VAL A 45 -23.44 -9.93 -8.66
N VAL A 46 -22.33 -9.26 -9.00
CA VAL A 46 -22.26 -8.41 -10.20
C VAL A 46 -22.43 -9.24 -11.48
N LEU A 47 -21.74 -10.37 -11.60
CA LEU A 47 -21.81 -11.26 -12.77
C LEU A 47 -23.20 -11.86 -12.96
N ILE A 48 -23.86 -12.28 -11.86
CA ILE A 48 -25.24 -12.80 -11.91
C ILE A 48 -26.21 -11.72 -12.41
N LYS A 49 -26.07 -10.48 -11.94
CA LYS A 49 -26.93 -9.37 -12.38
C LYS A 49 -26.70 -8.98 -13.84
N LYS A 50 -25.45 -9.01 -14.29
CA LYS A 50 -25.10 -8.72 -15.70
C LYS A 50 -25.57 -9.79 -16.68
N ARG A 51 -25.87 -10.99 -16.21
CA ARG A 51 -26.11 -12.19 -17.04
C ARG A 51 -25.03 -12.50 -18.09
N GLU A 52 -23.88 -11.85 -17.98
CA GLU A 52 -22.70 -12.02 -18.85
C GLU A 52 -21.47 -12.37 -18.01
N PHE A 53 -20.79 -13.45 -18.36
CA PHE A 53 -19.49 -13.84 -17.78
C PHE A 53 -18.36 -13.25 -18.64
N SER A 54 -18.19 -11.94 -18.60
CA SER A 54 -17.07 -11.28 -19.25
C SER A 54 -16.01 -10.92 -18.22
N VAL A 55 -14.85 -11.57 -18.31
CA VAL A 55 -13.67 -11.22 -17.52
C VAL A 55 -12.83 -10.23 -18.33
N PRO A 56 -12.48 -9.05 -17.79
CA PRO A 56 -11.62 -8.10 -18.50
C PRO A 56 -10.30 -8.74 -18.94
N LYS A 57 -9.90 -8.52 -20.20
CA LYS A 57 -8.66 -9.08 -20.76
C LYS A 57 -7.43 -8.63 -19.93
N GLU A 58 -7.46 -7.42 -19.45
CA GLU A 58 -6.42 -6.80 -18.63
C GLU A 58 -6.20 -7.57 -17.32
N LEU A 59 -7.28 -8.04 -16.68
CA LEU A 59 -7.20 -8.88 -15.49
C LEU A 59 -6.57 -10.23 -15.81
N LEU A 60 -6.91 -10.83 -16.94
CA LEU A 60 -6.30 -12.09 -17.39
C LEU A 60 -4.80 -11.94 -17.63
N VAL A 61 -4.36 -10.80 -18.17
CA VAL A 61 -2.93 -10.52 -18.38
C VAL A 61 -2.21 -10.36 -17.05
N ILE A 62 -2.77 -9.67 -16.03
CA ILE A 62 -2.15 -9.61 -14.68
C ILE A 62 -1.98 -11.03 -14.12
N LEU A 63 -3.03 -11.85 -14.20
CA LEU A 63 -2.99 -13.23 -13.71
C LEU A 63 -2.00 -14.10 -14.49
N PHE A 64 -1.90 -13.91 -15.81
CA PHE A 64 -0.90 -14.58 -16.63
C PHE A 64 0.52 -14.19 -16.19
N LEU A 65 0.81 -12.89 -16.03
CA LEU A 65 2.13 -12.43 -15.58
C LEU A 65 2.45 -12.96 -14.16
N ALA A 66 1.47 -12.96 -13.24
CA ALA A 66 1.63 -13.56 -11.92
C ALA A 66 1.87 -15.08 -12.00
N GLY A 67 1.24 -15.77 -12.96
CA GLY A 67 1.50 -17.17 -13.28
C GLY A 67 2.93 -17.40 -13.77
N VAL A 68 3.43 -16.52 -14.63
CA VAL A 68 4.84 -16.56 -15.09
C VAL A 68 5.81 -16.44 -13.92
N VAL A 69 5.58 -15.52 -12.96
CA VAL A 69 6.38 -15.44 -11.72
C VAL A 69 6.34 -16.76 -10.95
N SER A 70 5.17 -17.38 -10.80
CA SER A 70 5.03 -18.67 -10.12
C SER A 70 5.76 -19.79 -10.83
N ILE A 71 5.72 -19.85 -12.17
CA ILE A 71 6.42 -20.86 -12.98
C ILE A 71 7.94 -20.69 -12.88
N ILE A 72 8.46 -19.47 -13.01
CA ILE A 72 9.89 -19.18 -12.86
C ILE A 72 10.36 -19.57 -11.46
N SER A 73 9.56 -19.25 -10.42
CA SER A 73 9.86 -19.63 -9.03
C SER A 73 9.90 -21.14 -8.86
N LEU A 74 8.91 -21.86 -9.44
CA LEU A 74 8.87 -23.32 -9.40
C LEU A 74 10.09 -23.93 -10.09
N PHE A 75 10.50 -23.37 -11.22
CA PHE A 75 11.70 -23.79 -11.94
C PHE A 75 12.98 -23.58 -11.10
N ALA A 76 13.14 -22.40 -10.49
CA ALA A 76 14.28 -22.07 -9.65
C ALA A 76 14.42 -23.04 -8.47
N ILE A 77 13.33 -23.28 -7.71
CA ILE A 77 13.38 -24.17 -6.54
C ILE A 77 13.61 -25.64 -6.93
N ASN A 78 13.06 -26.12 -8.06
CA ASN A 78 13.26 -27.50 -8.48
C ASN A 78 14.70 -27.76 -8.97
N ILE A 79 15.31 -26.82 -9.72
CA ILE A 79 16.71 -26.96 -10.14
C ILE A 79 17.65 -26.97 -8.94
N ASN A 80 17.37 -26.11 -7.93
CA ASN A 80 18.20 -25.99 -6.76
C ASN A 80 17.80 -26.97 -5.62
N GLN A 81 16.71 -27.70 -5.80
CA GLN A 81 16.14 -28.64 -4.80
C GLN A 81 15.91 -27.96 -3.42
N THR A 82 15.39 -26.73 -3.43
CA THR A 82 15.16 -25.93 -2.22
C THR A 82 13.71 -26.03 -1.75
N PRO A 83 13.45 -25.95 -0.43
CA PRO A 83 12.12 -26.01 0.13
C PRO A 83 11.37 -24.66 0.13
N ASP A 84 12.02 -23.58 -0.28
CA ASP A 84 11.49 -22.21 -0.19
C ASP A 84 10.44 -21.93 -1.27
N ARG A 85 9.15 -21.96 -0.91
CA ARG A 85 8.01 -21.77 -1.81
C ARG A 85 7.43 -20.37 -1.80
N THR A 86 8.17 -19.37 -1.37
CA THR A 86 7.68 -17.98 -1.16
C THR A 86 6.95 -17.43 -2.38
N TYR A 87 7.52 -17.55 -3.59
CA TYR A 87 6.92 -17.03 -4.82
C TYR A 87 6.24 -18.08 -5.72
N VAL A 88 6.31 -19.38 -5.37
CA VAL A 88 5.65 -20.44 -6.14
C VAL A 88 4.14 -20.24 -6.22
N THR A 89 3.54 -19.68 -5.17
CA THR A 89 2.09 -19.39 -5.09
C THR A 89 1.77 -17.92 -5.38
N TYR A 90 2.61 -17.21 -6.12
CA TYR A 90 2.43 -15.77 -6.38
C TYR A 90 1.12 -15.46 -7.11
N ILE A 91 0.71 -16.30 -8.07
CA ILE A 91 -0.60 -16.20 -8.74
C ILE A 91 -1.76 -16.22 -7.74
N ARG A 92 -1.72 -17.08 -6.73
CA ARG A 92 -2.72 -17.11 -5.65
C ARG A 92 -2.72 -15.80 -4.87
N SER A 93 -1.54 -15.25 -4.59
CA SER A 93 -1.39 -13.95 -3.91
C SER A 93 -2.03 -12.83 -4.75
N ALA A 94 -1.78 -12.82 -6.06
CA ALA A 94 -2.37 -11.84 -6.98
C ALA A 94 -3.91 -11.93 -7.00
N ILE A 95 -4.47 -13.15 -7.04
CA ILE A 95 -5.93 -13.36 -6.96
C ILE A 95 -6.50 -12.81 -5.65
N ILE A 96 -5.84 -13.09 -4.51
CA ILE A 96 -6.27 -12.61 -3.19
C ILE A 96 -6.29 -11.09 -3.15
N TRP A 97 -5.23 -10.43 -3.63
CA TRP A 97 -5.14 -8.97 -3.61
C TRP A 97 -6.13 -8.31 -4.56
N LEU A 98 -6.30 -8.81 -5.78
CA LEU A 98 -7.26 -8.27 -6.77
C LEU A 98 -8.71 -8.46 -6.29
N SER A 99 -9.04 -9.64 -5.79
CA SER A 99 -10.38 -9.91 -5.25
C SER A 99 -10.68 -9.05 -4.01
N GLY A 100 -9.72 -8.93 -3.09
CA GLY A 100 -9.86 -8.07 -1.91
C GLY A 100 -9.99 -6.59 -2.26
N ALA A 101 -9.24 -6.12 -3.27
CA ALA A 101 -9.33 -4.77 -3.81
C ALA A 101 -10.72 -4.48 -4.39
N PHE A 102 -11.28 -5.41 -5.16
CA PHE A 102 -12.65 -5.32 -5.65
C PHE A 102 -13.66 -5.25 -4.49
N GLY A 103 -13.47 -6.06 -3.44
CA GLY A 103 -14.29 -6.01 -2.22
C GLY A 103 -14.24 -4.65 -1.52
N VAL A 104 -13.06 -4.03 -1.42
CA VAL A 104 -12.91 -2.66 -0.89
C VAL A 104 -13.71 -1.65 -1.71
N CYS A 105 -13.58 -1.69 -3.04
CA CYS A 105 -14.31 -0.80 -3.93
C CYS A 105 -15.83 -0.98 -3.78
N CYS A 106 -16.31 -2.22 -3.67
CA CYS A 106 -17.72 -2.52 -3.42
C CYS A 106 -18.20 -2.00 -2.05
N ALA A 107 -17.42 -2.16 -0.99
CA ALA A 107 -17.74 -1.63 0.34
C ALA A 107 -17.89 -0.11 0.34
N ILE A 108 -16.99 0.60 -0.35
CA ILE A 108 -17.07 2.05 -0.52
C ILE A 108 -18.31 2.43 -1.32
N TRP A 109 -18.60 1.71 -2.41
CA TRP A 109 -19.80 1.94 -3.22
C TRP A 109 -21.09 1.71 -2.43
N LEU A 110 -21.17 0.65 -1.64
CA LEU A 110 -22.36 0.36 -0.79
C LEU A 110 -22.61 1.48 0.22
N THR A 111 -21.54 2.10 0.73
CA THR A 111 -21.62 3.17 1.73
C THR A 111 -21.97 4.52 1.12
N HIS A 112 -21.34 4.88 -0.01
CA HIS A 112 -21.44 6.22 -0.61
C HIS A 112 -22.28 6.25 -1.89
N LYS A 113 -22.74 5.09 -2.39
CA LYS A 113 -23.40 4.93 -3.70
C LYS A 113 -22.58 5.46 -4.87
N ARG A 114 -21.27 5.61 -4.65
CA ARG A 114 -20.24 5.97 -5.63
C ARG A 114 -18.89 5.46 -5.17
N VAL A 115 -17.99 5.29 -6.09
CA VAL A 115 -16.57 5.05 -5.82
C VAL A 115 -15.75 5.91 -6.78
N SER A 116 -14.72 6.55 -6.27
CA SER A 116 -13.81 7.41 -7.05
C SER A 116 -12.41 7.37 -6.45
N VAL A 117 -11.38 7.70 -7.25
CA VAL A 117 -9.99 7.75 -6.79
C VAL A 117 -9.84 8.65 -5.55
N PRO A 118 -10.36 9.90 -5.54
CA PRO A 118 -10.26 10.75 -4.35
C PRO A 118 -10.88 10.11 -3.10
N LEU A 119 -12.01 9.43 -3.25
CA LEU A 119 -12.68 8.79 -2.11
C LEU A 119 -11.87 7.60 -1.58
N VAL A 120 -11.30 6.76 -2.47
CA VAL A 120 -10.41 5.65 -2.10
C VAL A 120 -9.17 6.18 -1.39
N VAL A 121 -8.50 7.19 -1.95
CA VAL A 121 -7.31 7.81 -1.34
C VAL A 121 -7.65 8.42 0.03
N ASN A 122 -8.83 9.04 0.18
CA ASN A 122 -9.26 9.57 1.47
C ASN A 122 -9.41 8.46 2.52
N TYR A 123 -9.99 7.30 2.17
CA TYR A 123 -10.03 6.14 3.06
C TYR A 123 -8.65 5.64 3.42
N LEU A 124 -7.73 5.50 2.43
CA LEU A 124 -6.34 5.11 2.69
C LEU A 124 -5.63 6.09 3.63
N ALA A 125 -5.79 7.39 3.40
CA ALA A 125 -5.21 8.44 4.24
C ALA A 125 -5.67 8.32 5.69
N TRP A 126 -6.98 8.22 5.92
CA TRP A 126 -7.52 8.07 7.28
C TRP A 126 -7.13 6.73 7.92
N VAL A 127 -7.12 5.64 7.18
CA VAL A 127 -6.65 4.34 7.68
C VAL A 127 -5.19 4.44 8.11
N CYS A 128 -4.32 5.09 7.31
CA CYS A 128 -2.93 5.32 7.69
C CYS A 128 -2.81 6.21 8.94
N VAL A 129 -3.60 7.28 9.05
CA VAL A 129 -3.66 8.13 10.27
C VAL A 129 -4.09 7.30 11.48
N PHE A 130 -5.13 6.49 11.38
CA PHE A 130 -5.55 5.60 12.46
C PHE A 130 -4.47 4.60 12.85
N GLN A 131 -3.72 4.04 11.90
CA GLN A 131 -2.58 3.19 12.20
C GLN A 131 -1.47 3.93 12.98
N CYS A 132 -1.21 5.18 12.62
CA CYS A 132 -0.29 6.04 13.35
C CYS A 132 -0.79 6.30 14.79
N VAL A 133 -2.08 6.57 14.98
CA VAL A 133 -2.69 6.74 16.31
C VAL A 133 -2.60 5.46 17.13
N ILE A 134 -2.92 4.30 16.54
CA ILE A 134 -2.78 2.99 17.20
C ILE A 134 -1.34 2.74 17.62
N ALA A 135 -0.37 3.07 16.77
CA ALA A 135 1.05 2.91 17.09
C ALA A 135 1.47 3.79 18.27
N LEU A 136 1.00 5.04 18.34
CA LEU A 136 1.22 5.90 19.50
C LEU A 136 0.56 5.33 20.77
N LEU A 137 -0.68 4.86 20.69
CA LEU A 137 -1.38 4.26 21.83
C LEU A 137 -0.65 2.99 22.32
N ASN A 138 -0.16 2.14 21.39
CA ASN A 138 0.67 0.98 21.72
C ASN A 138 1.95 1.37 22.44
N GLU A 139 2.57 2.50 22.06
CA GLU A 139 3.83 2.92 22.62
C GLU A 139 3.68 3.56 24.00
N PHE A 140 2.69 4.43 24.16
CA PHE A 140 2.52 5.21 25.38
C PHE A 140 1.57 4.61 26.43
N ILE A 141 0.74 3.62 26.05
CA ILE A 141 -0.25 3.00 26.94
C ILE A 141 -0.02 1.48 27.04
N PRO A 142 0.72 1.01 28.06
CA PRO A 142 1.05 -0.42 28.19
C PRO A 142 -0.18 -1.36 28.21
N ALA A 143 -1.29 -0.91 28.83
CA ALA A 143 -2.53 -1.70 28.86
C ALA A 143 -3.13 -1.88 27.46
N PHE A 144 -3.03 -0.85 26.59
CA PHE A 144 -3.48 -0.91 25.21
C PHE A 144 -2.60 -1.84 24.38
N ARG A 145 -1.27 -1.76 24.55
CA ARG A 145 -0.31 -2.69 23.94
C ARG A 145 -0.63 -4.13 24.31
N THR A 146 -0.82 -4.42 25.60
CA THR A 146 -1.17 -5.76 26.08
C THR A 146 -2.47 -6.27 25.45
N PHE A 147 -3.47 -5.41 25.30
CA PHE A 147 -4.74 -5.75 24.65
C PHE A 147 -4.54 -6.09 23.16
N ILE A 148 -3.79 -5.27 22.42
CA ILE A 148 -3.48 -5.52 20.99
C ILE A 148 -2.68 -6.81 20.84
N ASP A 149 -1.65 -7.00 21.64
CA ASP A 149 -0.78 -8.19 21.60
C ASP A 149 -1.52 -9.48 22.00
N ALA A 150 -2.52 -9.38 22.87
CA ALA A 150 -3.40 -10.50 23.19
C ALA A 150 -4.40 -10.83 22.06
N THR A 151 -4.76 -9.85 21.25
CA THR A 151 -5.84 -9.97 20.25
C THR A 151 -5.31 -10.34 18.85
N VAL A 152 -4.13 -9.82 18.49
CA VAL A 152 -3.58 -9.90 17.12
C VAL A 152 -2.23 -10.60 17.13
N GLU A 153 -1.97 -11.39 16.09
CA GLU A 153 -0.66 -11.98 15.80
C GLU A 153 0.02 -11.18 14.66
N GLN A 154 1.13 -10.52 14.96
CA GLN A 154 1.88 -9.69 14.03
C GLN A 154 3.41 -9.66 14.30
N GLY A 155 3.93 -10.73 14.97
CA GLY A 155 5.37 -10.81 15.28
C GLY A 155 5.81 -9.88 16.41
N GLN A 156 4.95 -9.67 17.42
CA GLN A 156 5.15 -8.73 18.53
C GLN A 156 6.49 -8.89 19.24
N GLY A 157 6.91 -10.15 19.53
CA GLY A 157 8.19 -10.41 20.19
C GLY A 157 9.36 -9.78 19.44
N MET A 158 9.45 -10.03 18.12
CA MET A 158 10.49 -9.43 17.29
C MET A 158 10.39 -7.90 17.26
N LEU A 159 9.19 -7.33 17.20
CA LEU A 159 9.00 -5.87 17.16
C LEU A 159 9.46 -5.21 18.47
N GLN A 160 9.17 -5.84 19.61
CA GLN A 160 9.59 -5.39 20.93
C GLN A 160 11.11 -5.52 21.11
N ASP A 161 11.70 -6.65 20.70
CA ASP A 161 13.16 -6.86 20.73
C ASP A 161 13.92 -5.82 19.89
N LEU A 162 13.30 -5.35 18.80
CA LEU A 162 13.86 -4.31 17.94
C LEU A 162 13.55 -2.89 18.43
N GLY A 163 12.77 -2.71 19.50
CA GLY A 163 12.33 -1.39 19.97
C GLY A 163 11.52 -0.60 18.92
N ARG A 164 10.69 -1.29 18.13
CA ARG A 164 9.95 -0.67 17.02
C ARG A 164 8.51 -0.36 17.39
N MET A 165 8.07 0.85 17.04
CA MET A 165 6.66 1.18 17.04
C MET A 165 5.90 0.35 16.00
N TYR A 166 4.67 -0.01 16.31
CA TYR A 166 3.77 -0.72 15.39
C TYR A 166 2.31 -0.37 15.63
N GLY A 167 1.56 -0.30 14.53
CA GLY A 167 0.10 -0.20 14.53
C GLY A 167 -0.55 -1.58 14.53
N LEU A 168 -1.75 -1.68 14.00
CA LEU A 168 -2.50 -2.92 13.78
C LEU A 168 -2.22 -3.42 12.36
N GLY A 169 -1.22 -4.31 12.20
CA GLY A 169 -0.74 -4.76 10.89
C GLY A 169 0.16 -3.74 10.17
N ALA A 170 0.38 -2.58 10.74
CA ALA A 170 1.28 -1.56 10.23
C ALA A 170 2.60 -1.60 11.02
N SER A 171 3.56 -2.35 10.52
CA SER A 171 4.88 -2.51 11.15
C SER A 171 5.97 -2.60 10.09
N LEU A 172 7.20 -2.23 10.50
CA LEU A 172 8.40 -2.33 9.68
C LEU A 172 8.19 -1.80 8.23
N ASP A 173 8.96 -2.31 7.30
CA ASP A 173 8.96 -1.84 5.92
C ASP A 173 7.66 -2.15 5.16
N VAL A 174 6.89 -3.16 5.59
CA VAL A 174 5.54 -3.43 5.04
C VAL A 174 4.57 -2.29 5.36
N GLY A 175 4.59 -1.78 6.60
CA GLY A 175 3.82 -0.59 6.98
C GLY A 175 4.34 0.65 6.26
N GLY A 176 5.66 0.86 6.27
CA GLY A 176 6.31 2.01 5.65
C GLY A 176 6.06 2.14 4.14
N SER A 177 6.06 1.02 3.41
CA SER A 177 5.76 1.03 1.96
C SER A 177 4.31 1.46 1.67
N ARG A 178 3.34 1.05 2.47
CA ARG A 178 1.94 1.46 2.34
C ARG A 178 1.72 2.92 2.71
N PHE A 179 2.39 3.41 3.75
CA PHE A 179 2.44 4.83 4.07
C PHE A 179 3.03 5.63 2.90
N ALA A 180 4.15 5.15 2.33
CA ALA A 180 4.79 5.80 1.19
C ALA A 180 3.85 5.91 -0.02
N ALA A 181 3.16 4.83 -0.42
CA ALA A 181 2.21 4.85 -1.52
C ALA A 181 1.04 5.81 -1.27
N THR A 182 0.53 5.84 -0.02
CA THR A 182 -0.56 6.76 0.37
C THR A 182 -0.10 8.22 0.32
N LEU A 183 1.12 8.54 0.77
CA LEU A 183 1.69 9.89 0.68
C LEU A 183 1.82 10.37 -0.77
N VAL A 184 2.27 9.50 -1.69
CA VAL A 184 2.32 9.81 -3.13
C VAL A 184 0.93 10.14 -3.66
N ALA A 185 -0.09 9.35 -3.30
CA ALA A 185 -1.47 9.60 -3.74
C ALA A 185 -2.05 10.91 -3.16
N ILE A 186 -1.77 11.20 -1.88
CA ILE A 186 -2.17 12.47 -1.25
C ILE A 186 -1.51 13.66 -1.96
N SER A 187 -0.20 13.58 -2.25
CA SER A 187 0.54 14.65 -2.94
C SER A 187 -0.09 14.98 -4.29
N PHE A 188 -0.52 13.97 -5.04
CA PHE A 188 -1.22 14.18 -6.30
C PHE A 188 -2.55 14.93 -6.09
N LEU A 189 -3.37 14.50 -5.12
CA LEU A 189 -4.67 15.13 -4.87
C LEU A 189 -4.55 16.56 -4.35
N LEU A 190 -3.45 16.92 -3.68
CA LEU A 190 -3.18 18.28 -3.22
C LEU A 190 -2.92 19.25 -4.38
N VAL A 191 -2.42 18.75 -5.51
CA VAL A 191 -2.13 19.57 -6.71
C VAL A 191 -3.28 19.58 -7.69
N GLN A 192 -4.02 18.48 -7.79
CA GLN A 192 -5.05 18.33 -8.78
C GLN A 192 -6.26 19.22 -8.50
N LYS A 193 -6.76 19.90 -9.53
CA LYS A 193 -8.04 20.60 -9.47
C LYS A 193 -9.16 19.56 -9.30
N SER A 194 -9.87 19.60 -8.15
CA SER A 194 -11.03 18.73 -7.92
C SER A 194 -12.27 19.29 -8.61
N GLU A 195 -13.04 18.41 -9.24
CA GLU A 195 -14.42 18.73 -9.63
C GLU A 195 -15.28 18.86 -8.37
N ASP A 196 -16.27 19.75 -8.36
CA ASP A 196 -17.07 20.05 -7.16
C ASP A 196 -17.68 18.82 -6.49
N ARG A 197 -18.03 17.81 -7.27
CA ARG A 197 -18.65 16.56 -6.76
C ARG A 197 -17.68 15.67 -5.99
N ASP A 198 -16.39 15.69 -6.34
CA ASP A 198 -15.35 14.81 -5.74
C ASP A 198 -14.36 15.62 -4.89
N ARG A 199 -14.71 16.85 -4.54
CA ARG A 199 -13.85 17.74 -3.77
C ARG A 199 -13.61 17.17 -2.37
N ILE A 200 -12.35 16.82 -2.09
CA ILE A 200 -11.87 16.51 -0.75
C ILE A 200 -11.30 17.80 -0.16
N ALA A 201 -11.67 18.09 1.08
CA ALA A 201 -11.12 19.24 1.79
C ALA A 201 -9.59 19.12 1.91
N GLN A 202 -8.87 20.16 1.58
CA GLN A 202 -7.40 20.18 1.56
C GLN A 202 -6.80 20.00 2.95
N ILE A 203 -7.40 20.60 3.98
CA ILE A 203 -6.93 20.53 5.37
C ILE A 203 -6.79 19.08 5.88
N PRO A 204 -7.79 18.18 5.75
CA PRO A 204 -7.65 16.79 6.12
C PRO A 204 -6.54 16.04 5.36
N LEU A 205 -6.33 16.35 4.08
CA LEU A 205 -5.26 15.73 3.29
C LEU A 205 -3.87 16.18 3.76
N VAL A 206 -3.68 17.49 3.99
CA VAL A 206 -2.42 18.03 4.54
C VAL A 206 -2.18 17.49 5.94
N PHE A 207 -3.21 17.45 6.79
CA PHE A 207 -3.11 16.85 8.13
C PHE A 207 -2.66 15.39 8.04
N SER A 208 -3.31 14.59 7.20
CA SER A 208 -2.94 13.18 6.99
C SER A 208 -1.51 13.05 6.48
N PHE A 209 -1.10 13.89 5.52
CA PHE A 209 0.27 13.90 5.01
C PHE A 209 1.29 14.14 6.13
N ILE A 210 1.08 15.14 6.97
CA ILE A 210 1.99 15.48 8.07
C ILE A 210 2.02 14.35 9.13
N VAL A 211 0.85 13.85 9.56
CA VAL A 211 0.79 12.77 10.56
C VAL A 211 1.49 11.51 10.04
N ILE A 212 1.21 11.09 8.81
CA ILE A 212 1.85 9.92 8.21
C ILE A 212 3.36 10.15 8.04
N THR A 213 3.80 11.35 7.65
CA THR A 213 5.22 11.70 7.52
C THR A 213 5.94 11.59 8.86
N VAL A 214 5.38 12.14 9.93
CA VAL A 214 6.05 12.16 11.23
C VAL A 214 5.96 10.78 11.89
N ILE A 215 4.76 10.30 12.16
CA ILE A 215 4.56 9.06 12.94
C ILE A 215 4.84 7.81 12.09
N GLY A 216 4.45 7.80 10.82
CA GLY A 216 4.75 6.70 9.91
C GLY A 216 6.25 6.48 9.73
N ASN A 217 7.05 7.56 9.76
CA ASN A 217 8.51 7.46 9.71
C ASN A 217 9.12 6.92 11.02
N MET A 218 8.51 7.20 12.19
CA MET A 218 8.87 6.56 13.45
C MET A 218 8.59 5.04 13.43
N ILE A 219 7.53 4.60 12.75
CA ILE A 219 7.21 3.17 12.55
C ILE A 219 8.22 2.53 11.60
N ALA A 220 8.45 3.18 10.43
CA ALA A 220 9.36 2.67 9.40
C ALA A 220 9.92 3.79 8.51
N ARG A 221 11.24 3.89 8.45
CA ARG A 221 11.96 4.89 7.62
C ARG A 221 11.66 4.75 6.11
N THR A 222 11.14 3.63 5.65
CA THR A 222 10.69 3.44 4.27
C THR A 222 9.57 4.41 3.89
N THR A 223 8.84 4.94 4.87
CA THR A 223 7.87 6.04 4.69
C THR A 223 8.49 7.27 4.02
N LEU A 224 9.78 7.58 4.31
CA LEU A 224 10.50 8.71 3.70
C LEU A 224 10.61 8.61 2.17
N VAL A 225 10.58 7.41 1.60
CA VAL A 225 10.55 7.25 0.14
C VAL A 225 9.29 7.92 -0.44
N GLY A 226 8.13 7.68 0.19
CA GLY A 226 6.88 8.32 -0.21
C GLY A 226 6.88 9.83 0.03
N VAL A 227 7.50 10.28 1.13
CA VAL A 227 7.70 11.72 1.38
C VAL A 227 8.54 12.35 0.27
N GLY A 228 9.69 11.74 -0.05
CA GLY A 228 10.59 12.24 -1.09
C GLY A 228 9.94 12.29 -2.47
N VAL A 229 9.31 11.20 -2.91
CA VAL A 229 8.59 11.13 -4.19
C VAL A 229 7.40 12.10 -4.20
N GLY A 230 6.63 12.17 -3.10
CA GLY A 230 5.49 13.07 -2.98
C GLY A 230 5.89 14.54 -3.00
N LEU A 231 6.91 14.95 -2.26
CA LEU A 231 7.42 16.32 -2.25
C LEU A 231 8.06 16.69 -3.59
N ALA A 232 8.80 15.77 -4.22
CA ALA A 232 9.33 15.99 -5.56
C ALA A 232 8.18 16.21 -6.56
N TYR A 233 7.11 15.40 -6.47
CA TYR A 233 5.94 15.59 -7.31
C TYR A 233 5.27 16.96 -7.09
N LEU A 234 5.09 17.39 -5.84
CA LEU A 234 4.56 18.71 -5.50
C LEU A 234 5.43 19.83 -6.08
N PHE A 235 6.75 19.73 -5.92
CA PHE A 235 7.72 20.70 -6.41
C PHE A 235 7.69 20.83 -7.94
N PHE A 236 7.75 19.71 -8.66
CA PHE A 236 7.69 19.73 -10.13
C PHE A 236 6.32 20.20 -10.66
N ALA A 237 5.24 19.91 -9.95
CA ALA A 237 3.92 20.43 -10.29
C ALA A 237 3.85 21.96 -10.12
N GLU A 238 4.46 22.50 -9.05
CA GLU A 238 4.58 23.95 -8.84
C GLU A 238 5.36 24.63 -9.96
N LEU A 239 6.49 24.05 -10.37
CA LEU A 239 7.30 24.56 -11.47
C LEU A 239 6.62 24.42 -12.85
N ARG A 240 5.37 23.92 -12.91
CA ARG A 240 4.61 23.64 -14.14
C ARG A 240 5.31 22.68 -15.11
N MET A 241 6.33 21.96 -14.67
CA MET A 241 7.07 21.02 -15.52
C MET A 241 6.23 19.80 -15.91
N ILE A 242 5.14 19.52 -15.18
CA ILE A 242 4.27 18.36 -15.39
C ILE A 242 2.98 18.73 -16.16
N GLY A 243 2.82 19.97 -16.60
CA GLY A 243 1.67 20.41 -17.43
C GLY A 243 0.29 20.40 -16.75
N LEU A 244 0.24 20.12 -15.43
CA LEU A 244 -1.00 19.91 -14.67
C LEU A 244 -1.69 21.21 -14.23
N ARG A 245 -1.10 22.39 -14.44
CA ARG A 245 -1.61 23.60 -13.81
C ARG A 245 -1.77 24.82 -14.70
N LYS A 246 -3.03 25.34 -14.71
CA LYS A 246 -3.29 26.79 -14.88
C LYS A 246 -3.39 27.40 -13.48
N PHE A 247 -2.79 28.58 -13.24
CA PHE A 247 -2.95 29.31 -11.97
C PHE A 247 -4.43 29.54 -11.68
N ASP A 248 -4.93 28.95 -10.62
CA ASP A 248 -6.31 29.11 -10.18
C ASP A 248 -6.37 29.44 -8.68
N LYS A 249 -7.48 30.01 -8.22
CA LYS A 249 -7.71 30.43 -6.82
C LYS A 249 -7.48 29.31 -5.77
N ASP A 250 -7.55 28.04 -6.18
CA ASP A 250 -7.38 26.88 -5.31
C ASP A 250 -5.94 26.70 -4.81
N TYR A 251 -4.94 27.36 -5.43
CA TYR A 251 -3.55 27.33 -4.96
C TYR A 251 -3.34 28.00 -3.59
N HIS A 252 -3.98 29.15 -3.38
CA HIS A 252 -3.89 29.85 -2.10
C HIS A 252 -4.50 29.04 -0.94
N THR A 253 -5.52 28.25 -1.25
CA THR A 253 -6.14 27.33 -0.26
C THR A 253 -5.18 26.22 0.15
N SER A 254 -4.40 25.66 -0.77
CA SER A 254 -3.41 24.61 -0.47
C SER A 254 -2.31 25.13 0.44
N LEU A 255 -1.70 26.29 0.12
CA LEU A 255 -0.67 26.91 0.97
C LEU A 255 -1.22 27.28 2.35
N GLY A 256 -2.42 27.85 2.41
CA GLY A 256 -3.10 28.18 3.66
C GLY A 256 -3.36 26.94 4.52
N ALA A 257 -3.73 25.80 3.90
CA ALA A 257 -3.90 24.52 4.61
C ALA A 257 -2.57 24.01 5.21
N TRP A 258 -1.46 24.11 4.45
CA TRP A 258 -0.13 23.74 4.95
C TRP A 258 0.29 24.61 6.14
N LEU A 259 0.17 25.94 6.00
CA LEU A 259 0.50 26.89 7.07
C LEU A 259 -0.33 26.65 8.31
N LEU A 260 -1.65 26.42 8.17
CA LEU A 260 -2.56 26.18 9.29
C LEU A 260 -2.21 24.87 10.00
N VAL A 261 -2.01 23.77 9.27
CA VAL A 261 -1.69 22.48 9.92
C VAL A 261 -0.31 22.54 10.57
N LEU A 262 0.70 23.14 9.93
CA LEU A 262 2.03 23.29 10.51
C LEU A 262 2.03 24.18 11.76
N LEU A 263 1.23 25.26 11.78
CA LEU A 263 1.08 26.15 12.93
C LEU A 263 0.63 25.39 14.19
N PHE A 264 -0.20 24.37 14.05
CA PHE A 264 -0.65 23.55 15.19
C PHE A 264 0.23 22.32 15.42
N ALA A 265 0.69 21.63 14.35
CA ALA A 265 1.44 20.40 14.49
C ALA A 265 2.87 20.64 15.01
N ALA A 266 3.56 21.68 14.57
CA ALA A 266 4.94 21.93 14.97
C ALA A 266 5.10 22.22 16.48
N PRO A 267 4.29 23.11 17.10
CA PRO A 267 4.36 23.31 18.56
C PRO A 267 4.05 22.06 19.36
N VAL A 268 3.09 21.23 18.91
CA VAL A 268 2.77 19.95 19.55
C VAL A 268 3.96 18.98 19.48
N CYS A 269 4.60 18.84 18.31
CA CYS A 269 5.80 18.02 18.16
C CYS A 269 6.95 18.52 19.04
N VAL A 270 7.20 19.83 19.07
CA VAL A 270 8.24 20.45 19.91
C VAL A 270 7.95 20.24 21.39
N PHE A 271 6.70 20.38 21.82
CA PHE A 271 6.30 20.13 23.20
C PHE A 271 6.61 18.68 23.62
N PHE A 272 6.15 17.69 22.84
CA PHE A 272 6.40 16.28 23.16
C PHE A 272 7.89 15.92 23.06
N TYR A 273 8.63 16.48 22.12
CA TYR A 273 10.07 16.29 21.99
C TYR A 273 10.83 16.76 23.26
N ASN A 274 10.39 17.84 23.87
CA ASN A 274 11.04 18.40 25.08
C ASN A 274 10.53 17.78 26.39
N THR A 275 9.36 17.14 26.39
CA THR A 275 8.72 16.64 27.63
C THR A 275 8.75 15.12 27.76
N SER A 276 8.90 14.38 26.65
CA SER A 276 8.89 12.92 26.64
C SER A 276 10.17 12.36 26.03
N LEU A 277 11.02 11.73 26.86
CA LEU A 277 12.24 11.05 26.40
C LEU A 277 11.93 9.99 25.33
N GLN A 278 10.86 9.20 25.55
CA GLN A 278 10.41 8.17 24.63
C GLN A 278 10.04 8.75 23.25
N PHE A 279 9.30 9.87 23.21
CA PHE A 279 8.98 10.55 21.97
C PHE A 279 10.23 11.11 21.28
N GLN A 280 11.16 11.66 22.07
CA GLN A 280 12.46 12.15 21.57
C GLN A 280 13.28 11.05 20.90
N GLU A 281 13.38 9.87 21.53
CA GLU A 281 14.10 8.71 20.96
C GLU A 281 13.47 8.24 19.65
N MET A 282 12.15 8.17 19.58
CA MET A 282 11.44 7.78 18.36
C MET A 282 11.59 8.80 17.22
N MET A 283 11.53 10.10 17.55
CA MET A 283 11.80 11.16 16.57
C MET A 283 13.24 11.10 16.07
N ARG A 284 14.21 10.94 16.96
CA ARG A 284 15.63 10.76 16.58
C ARG A 284 15.83 9.51 15.73
N PHE A 285 15.17 8.41 16.07
CA PHE A 285 15.20 7.22 15.24
C PHE A 285 14.59 7.47 13.84
N GLY A 286 13.39 8.03 13.76
CA GLY A 286 12.70 8.28 12.48
C GLY A 286 13.48 9.24 11.58
N PHE A 287 14.07 10.28 12.15
CA PHE A 287 14.74 11.37 11.43
C PHE A 287 16.25 11.41 11.66
N GLU A 288 16.86 10.25 11.98
CA GLU A 288 18.29 10.12 12.36
C GLU A 288 19.23 10.81 11.37
N GLY A 289 19.04 10.67 10.08
CA GLY A 289 19.88 11.31 9.07
C GLY A 289 19.85 12.85 9.12
N PHE A 290 18.68 13.44 9.42
CA PHE A 290 18.57 14.88 9.60
C PHE A 290 19.25 15.33 10.89
N PHE A 291 19.05 14.63 12.01
CA PHE A 291 19.72 14.96 13.27
C PHE A 291 21.24 14.87 13.12
N ASN A 292 21.76 13.78 12.54
CA ASN A 292 23.20 13.60 12.33
C ASN A 292 23.77 14.68 11.40
N TYR A 293 23.03 15.04 10.33
CA TYR A 293 23.47 16.13 9.44
C TYR A 293 23.59 17.49 10.16
N PHE A 294 22.61 17.84 11.00
CA PHE A 294 22.63 19.11 11.71
C PHE A 294 23.58 19.12 12.92
N GLU A 295 23.80 17.98 13.59
CA GLU A 295 24.63 17.88 14.78
C GLU A 295 26.09 17.57 14.47
N GLN A 296 26.35 16.77 13.41
CA GLN A 296 27.69 16.25 13.08
C GLN A 296 28.21 16.70 11.71
N GLY A 297 27.36 17.31 10.88
CA GLY A 297 27.68 17.73 9.52
C GLY A 297 27.70 16.61 8.49
N GLU A 298 27.35 15.37 8.88
CA GLU A 298 27.35 14.20 8.01
C GLU A 298 25.98 13.54 7.94
N TRP A 299 25.54 13.21 6.71
CA TRP A 299 24.32 12.43 6.52
C TRP A 299 24.65 10.95 6.74
N SER A 300 24.41 10.46 7.94
CA SER A 300 24.61 9.06 8.30
C SER A 300 23.41 8.52 9.07
N THR A 301 23.06 7.27 8.84
CA THR A 301 22.05 6.55 9.63
C THR A 301 22.51 5.12 9.85
N GLY A 302 22.19 4.53 11.01
CA GLY A 302 22.48 3.12 11.25
C GLY A 302 21.84 2.17 10.23
N SER A 303 20.75 2.59 9.57
CA SER A 303 20.17 1.80 8.48
C SER A 303 20.93 1.96 7.16
N THR A 304 21.54 3.12 6.87
CA THR A 304 22.31 3.32 5.64
C THR A 304 23.60 2.52 5.67
N SER A 305 24.36 2.60 6.77
CA SER A 305 25.58 1.81 6.95
C SER A 305 25.32 0.30 6.90
N THR A 306 24.21 -0.13 7.48
CA THR A 306 23.76 -1.52 7.40
C THR A 306 23.37 -1.90 5.98
N LEU A 307 22.65 -1.01 5.27
CA LEU A 307 22.19 -1.25 3.89
C LEU A 307 23.36 -1.42 2.93
N GLU A 308 24.44 -0.65 3.07
CA GLU A 308 25.67 -0.79 2.27
C GLU A 308 26.23 -2.23 2.33
N THR A 309 26.21 -2.84 3.51
CA THR A 309 26.64 -4.23 3.70
C THR A 309 25.65 -5.26 3.14
N MET A 310 24.43 -4.85 2.81
CA MET A 310 23.38 -5.71 2.26
C MET A 310 23.34 -5.74 0.73
N TYR A 311 24.08 -4.86 0.04
CA TYR A 311 24.23 -4.94 -1.41
C TYR A 311 25.19 -6.08 -1.78
N VAL A 312 24.65 -7.29 -1.78
CA VAL A 312 25.35 -8.52 -2.14
C VAL A 312 24.86 -8.98 -3.52
N TRP A 313 25.80 -9.25 -4.42
CA TRP A 313 25.50 -9.68 -5.77
C TRP A 313 26.00 -11.11 -5.99
N PRO A 314 25.33 -11.91 -6.86
CA PRO A 314 25.82 -13.23 -7.21
C PRO A 314 27.18 -13.20 -7.88
N ASP A 315 28.03 -14.14 -7.53
CA ASP A 315 29.38 -14.34 -8.08
C ASP A 315 29.42 -15.30 -9.28
N ASN A 316 28.28 -15.91 -9.61
CA ASN A 316 28.19 -16.93 -10.66
C ASN A 316 27.00 -16.71 -11.60
N LEU A 317 27.14 -17.12 -12.86
CA LEU A 317 26.14 -16.92 -13.92
C LEU A 317 24.84 -17.69 -13.66
N LYS A 318 24.90 -18.87 -13.02
CA LYS A 318 23.71 -19.66 -12.70
C LYS A 318 22.74 -18.86 -11.82
N THR A 319 23.25 -18.24 -10.75
CA THR A 319 22.42 -17.46 -9.82
C THR A 319 21.84 -16.22 -10.50
N TRP A 320 22.60 -15.57 -11.40
CA TRP A 320 22.07 -14.47 -12.21
C TRP A 320 20.92 -14.89 -13.14
N LEU A 321 20.95 -16.09 -13.71
CA LEU A 321 19.96 -16.55 -14.69
C LEU A 321 18.79 -17.30 -14.06
N ILE A 322 19.03 -18.07 -13.01
CA ILE A 322 18.04 -19.00 -12.44
C ILE A 322 17.73 -18.66 -10.99
N GLY A 323 18.68 -18.04 -10.28
CA GLY A 323 18.64 -17.89 -8.84
C GLY A 323 19.14 -19.13 -8.10
N ASP A 324 19.15 -19.03 -6.78
CA ASP A 324 19.50 -20.12 -5.85
C ASP A 324 18.24 -20.75 -5.21
N GLY A 325 17.06 -20.14 -5.44
CA GLY A 325 15.79 -20.64 -4.93
C GLY A 325 15.57 -20.40 -3.43
N TYR A 326 16.32 -19.49 -2.81
CA TYR A 326 16.14 -19.09 -1.40
C TYR A 326 15.81 -17.60 -1.30
N PHE A 327 14.73 -17.29 -0.57
CA PHE A 327 14.34 -15.94 -0.22
C PHE A 327 14.60 -15.64 1.25
N GLU A 328 14.36 -16.67 2.09
CA GLU A 328 14.57 -16.65 3.53
C GLU A 328 15.76 -17.53 3.94
N ASN A 329 16.19 -17.38 5.17
CA ASN A 329 17.32 -18.09 5.74
C ASN A 329 16.86 -19.49 6.21
N GLN A 330 17.01 -20.50 5.38
CA GLN A 330 16.55 -21.89 5.60
C GLN A 330 17.62 -22.70 6.33
N ARG A 331 17.98 -22.34 7.57
CA ARG A 331 19.07 -22.95 8.34
C ARG A 331 18.95 -24.48 8.54
N ASN A 332 17.74 -25.01 8.48
CA ASN A 332 17.47 -26.44 8.70
C ASN A 332 17.52 -27.25 7.40
N ASP A 333 17.73 -26.61 6.25
CA ASP A 333 17.86 -27.27 4.98
C ASP A 333 19.32 -27.77 4.79
N PRO A 334 19.54 -29.08 4.61
CA PRO A 334 20.88 -29.64 4.40
C PRO A 334 21.55 -29.11 3.10
N ASN A 335 20.76 -28.66 2.12
CA ASN A 335 21.25 -28.10 0.87
C ASN A 335 21.45 -26.58 0.93
N TYR A 336 21.27 -25.96 2.11
CA TYR A 336 21.39 -24.51 2.26
C TYR A 336 22.83 -24.03 2.00
N ILE A 337 23.01 -23.26 0.94
CA ILE A 337 24.32 -22.74 0.53
C ILE A 337 24.58 -21.29 1.00
N GLY A 338 23.58 -20.66 1.63
CA GLY A 338 23.70 -19.30 2.10
C GLY A 338 24.53 -19.16 3.38
N VAL A 339 24.99 -17.93 3.65
CA VAL A 339 25.63 -17.60 4.92
C VAL A 339 24.56 -17.50 6.01
N ALA A 340 24.76 -18.26 7.09
CA ALA A 340 23.88 -18.22 8.25
C ALA A 340 24.07 -16.88 8.99
N THR A 341 23.20 -15.91 8.70
CA THR A 341 23.18 -14.61 9.36
C THR A 341 22.13 -14.57 10.48
N ARG A 342 22.23 -13.63 11.42
CA ARG A 342 21.18 -13.38 12.42
C ARG A 342 19.91 -12.79 11.79
N ARG A 343 20.04 -12.16 10.61
CA ARG A 343 18.94 -11.63 9.82
C ARG A 343 18.22 -12.80 9.14
N GLY A 344 16.91 -12.83 9.11
CA GLY A 344 16.13 -13.92 8.52
C GLY A 344 16.23 -14.05 7.00
N PHE A 345 17.13 -13.30 6.32
CA PHE A 345 17.20 -13.18 4.87
C PHE A 345 18.35 -14.00 4.29
N TYR A 346 18.12 -14.61 3.12
CA TYR A 346 19.16 -15.28 2.37
C TYR A 346 20.31 -14.33 2.06
N MET A 347 21.55 -14.77 2.19
CA MET A 347 22.80 -13.98 2.04
C MET A 347 22.87 -12.73 2.91
N GLY A 348 21.99 -12.58 3.94
CA GLY A 348 21.93 -11.44 4.81
C GLY A 348 21.44 -10.15 4.17
N THR A 349 20.92 -10.20 2.94
CA THR A 349 20.43 -9.05 2.21
C THR A 349 18.92 -8.87 2.34
N ASP A 350 18.46 -7.64 2.62
CA ASP A 350 17.05 -7.24 2.55
C ASP A 350 16.76 -6.41 1.28
N VAL A 351 17.81 -6.03 0.53
CA VAL A 351 17.69 -5.28 -0.72
C VAL A 351 16.83 -6.04 -1.71
N GLY A 352 15.71 -5.44 -2.15
CA GLY A 352 14.72 -6.11 -2.98
C GLY A 352 15.30 -6.71 -4.27
N TYR A 353 16.10 -5.92 -4.99
CA TYR A 353 16.76 -6.39 -6.22
C TYR A 353 17.67 -7.59 -5.96
N CYS A 354 18.49 -7.55 -4.92
CA CYS A 354 19.39 -8.66 -4.57
C CYS A 354 18.59 -9.91 -4.21
N ARG A 355 17.56 -9.78 -3.34
CA ARG A 355 16.71 -10.92 -2.93
C ARG A 355 16.00 -11.57 -4.10
N TYR A 356 15.45 -10.78 -5.03
CA TYR A 356 14.79 -11.32 -6.21
C TYR A 356 15.77 -12.04 -7.12
N ILE A 357 16.97 -11.47 -7.37
CA ILE A 357 17.99 -12.13 -8.20
C ILE A 357 18.45 -13.43 -7.54
N PHE A 358 18.71 -13.46 -6.24
CA PHE A 358 19.07 -14.68 -5.52
C PHE A 358 17.95 -15.72 -5.54
N TYR A 359 16.69 -15.32 -5.50
CA TYR A 359 15.58 -16.28 -5.47
C TYR A 359 15.31 -16.91 -6.84
N PHE A 360 15.18 -16.12 -7.91
CA PHE A 360 14.75 -16.61 -9.22
C PHE A 360 15.47 -15.93 -10.42
N GLY A 361 16.61 -15.34 -10.18
CA GLY A 361 17.42 -14.70 -11.21
C GLY A 361 16.82 -13.43 -11.83
N ILE A 362 17.50 -12.90 -12.86
CA ILE A 362 17.01 -11.77 -13.65
C ILE A 362 15.64 -12.06 -14.30
N PRO A 363 15.36 -13.24 -14.88
CA PRO A 363 14.04 -13.51 -15.45
C PRO A 363 12.90 -13.34 -14.46
N GLY A 364 13.08 -13.79 -13.21
CA GLY A 364 12.08 -13.62 -12.16
C GLY A 364 11.93 -12.17 -11.71
N LEU A 365 13.04 -11.43 -11.58
CA LEU A 365 13.00 -9.99 -11.30
C LEU A 365 12.25 -9.23 -12.41
N LEU A 366 12.48 -9.53 -13.68
CA LEU A 366 11.75 -8.93 -14.78
C LEU A 366 10.27 -9.30 -14.77
N ALA A 367 9.94 -10.55 -14.46
CA ALA A 367 8.55 -11.02 -14.39
C ALA A 367 7.76 -10.32 -13.28
N ILE A 368 8.30 -10.22 -12.06
CA ILE A 368 7.63 -9.51 -10.96
C ILE A 368 7.54 -8.00 -11.22
N SER A 369 8.56 -7.42 -11.86
CA SER A 369 8.54 -6.02 -12.30
C SER A 369 7.43 -5.77 -13.32
N ALA A 370 7.24 -6.70 -14.27
CA ALA A 370 6.18 -6.61 -15.26
C ALA A 370 4.79 -6.63 -14.63
N VAL A 371 4.57 -7.41 -13.57
CA VAL A 371 3.30 -7.39 -12.80
C VAL A 371 3.04 -6.00 -12.23
N MET A 372 4.05 -5.37 -11.59
CA MET A 372 3.91 -4.05 -10.98
C MET A 372 3.64 -2.97 -12.04
N ILE A 373 4.43 -2.96 -13.10
CA ILE A 373 4.28 -2.00 -14.21
C ILE A 373 2.90 -2.15 -14.85
N TYR A 374 2.51 -3.38 -15.17
CA TYR A 374 1.24 -3.64 -15.85
C TYR A 374 0.03 -3.26 -14.99
N ALA A 375 0.05 -3.56 -13.68
CA ALA A 375 -0.99 -3.12 -12.76
C ALA A 375 -1.11 -1.58 -12.71
N GLY A 376 0.02 -0.87 -12.68
CA GLY A 376 0.03 0.59 -12.75
C GLY A 376 -0.47 1.15 -14.08
N VAL A 377 -0.11 0.51 -15.20
CA VAL A 377 -0.55 0.91 -16.56
C VAL A 377 -2.06 0.74 -16.72
N ILE A 378 -2.63 -0.39 -16.27
CA ILE A 378 -4.09 -0.60 -16.32
C ILE A 378 -4.82 0.46 -15.51
N ALA A 379 -4.38 0.72 -14.28
CA ALA A 379 -4.96 1.76 -13.46
C ALA A 379 -4.87 3.14 -14.14
N ALA A 380 -3.74 3.45 -14.80
CA ALA A 380 -3.53 4.70 -15.51
C ALA A 380 -4.41 4.83 -16.76
N GLN A 381 -4.62 3.75 -17.49
CA GLN A 381 -5.48 3.73 -18.69
C GLN A 381 -6.97 3.78 -18.34
N GLY A 382 -7.39 3.04 -17.32
CA GLY A 382 -8.79 3.03 -16.87
C GLY A 382 -9.19 4.29 -16.10
N LEU A 383 -8.22 5.01 -15.52
CA LEU A 383 -8.42 6.22 -14.71
C LEU A 383 -7.47 7.33 -15.17
N PRO A 384 -7.55 7.81 -16.43
CA PRO A 384 -6.54 8.65 -17.07
C PRO A 384 -6.32 9.99 -16.35
N LYS A 385 -7.35 10.57 -15.75
CA LYS A 385 -7.27 11.79 -14.95
C LYS A 385 -6.30 11.66 -13.75
N TYR A 386 -6.10 10.44 -13.25
CA TYR A 386 -5.30 10.12 -12.07
C TYR A 386 -4.05 9.30 -12.40
N SER A 387 -3.69 9.20 -13.67
CA SER A 387 -2.60 8.34 -14.17
C SER A 387 -1.27 8.55 -13.44
N HIS A 388 -0.94 9.79 -13.07
CA HIS A 388 0.29 10.10 -12.35
C HIS A 388 0.38 9.42 -10.98
N ILE A 389 -0.74 9.22 -10.25
CA ILE A 389 -0.73 8.47 -8.97
C ILE A 389 -0.13 7.08 -9.18
N PHE A 390 -0.57 6.40 -10.23
CA PHE A 390 -0.21 5.02 -10.47
C PHE A 390 1.21 4.88 -11.00
N LEU A 391 1.60 5.78 -11.92
CA LEU A 391 2.97 5.82 -12.44
C LEU A 391 3.98 6.18 -11.34
N MET A 392 3.66 7.15 -10.49
CA MET A 392 4.49 7.49 -9.33
C MET A 392 4.47 6.38 -8.27
N GLY A 393 3.35 5.66 -8.11
CA GLY A 393 3.28 4.45 -7.29
C GLY A 393 4.23 3.35 -7.77
N VAL A 394 4.28 3.09 -9.07
CA VAL A 394 5.25 2.16 -9.69
C VAL A 394 6.68 2.62 -9.47
N LEU A 395 6.98 3.91 -9.69
CA LEU A 395 8.29 4.49 -9.43
C LEU A 395 8.67 4.32 -7.94
N CYS A 396 7.76 4.64 -7.04
CA CYS A 396 7.95 4.48 -5.60
C CYS A 396 8.27 3.02 -5.23
N ASN A 397 7.58 2.04 -5.85
CA ASN A 397 7.86 0.62 -5.66
C ASN A 397 9.31 0.27 -6.02
N PHE A 398 9.81 0.70 -7.18
CA PHE A 398 11.18 0.43 -7.60
C PHE A 398 12.23 1.14 -6.74
N ILE A 399 11.92 2.34 -6.21
CA ILE A 399 12.79 3.01 -5.23
C ILE A 399 12.81 2.24 -3.91
N ILE A 400 11.66 1.72 -3.46
CA ILE A 400 11.58 0.90 -2.23
C ILE A 400 12.44 -0.37 -2.39
N TRP A 401 12.48 -1.00 -3.55
CA TRP A 401 13.30 -2.19 -3.81
C TRP A 401 14.82 -1.93 -3.74
N LEU A 402 15.26 -0.68 -3.80
CA LEU A 402 16.66 -0.35 -3.46
C LEU A 402 16.98 -0.60 -1.97
N LYS A 403 15.97 -0.72 -1.12
CA LYS A 403 16.15 -0.91 0.31
C LYS A 403 15.59 -2.23 0.81
N VAL A 404 14.36 -2.58 0.41
CA VAL A 404 13.61 -3.74 0.91
C VAL A 404 12.81 -4.41 -0.20
N SER A 405 12.49 -5.69 -0.02
CA SER A 405 11.76 -6.50 -1.00
C SER A 405 10.22 -6.41 -0.87
N THR A 406 9.71 -5.45 -0.11
CA THR A 406 8.25 -5.21 -0.05
C THR A 406 7.74 -4.57 -1.33
N ASP A 407 6.54 -4.98 -1.77
CA ASP A 407 5.92 -4.46 -2.97
C ASP A 407 4.66 -3.62 -2.69
N LEU A 408 4.31 -2.78 -3.66
CA LEU A 408 3.11 -1.94 -3.65
C LEU A 408 1.94 -2.56 -4.44
N PHE A 409 1.99 -3.85 -4.74
CA PHE A 409 0.90 -4.52 -5.45
C PHE A 409 -0.47 -4.36 -4.77
N PRO A 410 -0.60 -4.39 -3.42
CA PRO A 410 -1.88 -4.10 -2.76
C PRO A 410 -2.45 -2.71 -3.08
N PHE A 411 -1.59 -1.70 -3.22
CA PHE A 411 -1.99 -0.35 -3.62
C PHE A 411 -2.39 -0.31 -5.10
N LEU A 412 -1.56 -0.84 -5.99
CA LEU A 412 -1.82 -0.84 -7.42
C LEU A 412 -3.05 -1.68 -7.80
N SER A 413 -3.24 -2.84 -7.16
CA SER A 413 -4.40 -3.71 -7.37
C SER A 413 -5.72 -3.03 -7.01
N LEU A 414 -5.71 -2.14 -5.98
CA LEU A 414 -6.90 -1.40 -5.56
C LEU A 414 -7.40 -0.48 -6.67
N PHE A 415 -6.49 0.22 -7.36
CA PHE A 415 -6.85 1.12 -8.45
C PHE A 415 -7.10 0.38 -9.77
N ALA A 416 -6.42 -0.74 -10.00
CA ALA A 416 -6.76 -1.62 -11.11
C ALA A 416 -8.19 -2.16 -10.95
N ALA A 417 -8.57 -2.63 -9.76
CA ALA A 417 -9.94 -3.07 -9.48
C ALA A 417 -10.96 -1.93 -9.61
N LEU A 418 -10.60 -0.71 -9.18
CA LEU A 418 -11.45 0.47 -9.35
C LEU A 418 -11.68 0.80 -10.83
N ALA A 419 -10.64 0.69 -11.68
CA ALA A 419 -10.76 0.92 -13.12
C ALA A 419 -11.77 -0.03 -13.77
N PHE A 420 -11.81 -1.29 -13.33
CA PHE A 420 -12.80 -2.27 -13.82
C PHE A 420 -14.20 -1.98 -13.27
N LEU A 421 -14.30 -1.66 -11.98
CA LEU A 421 -15.60 -1.44 -11.34
C LEU A 421 -16.32 -0.19 -11.86
N THR A 422 -15.62 0.84 -12.30
CA THR A 422 -16.24 2.07 -12.85
C THR A 422 -17.04 1.77 -14.11
N SER A 423 -16.54 0.92 -15.00
CA SER A 423 -17.28 0.47 -16.18
C SER A 423 -18.53 -0.35 -15.82
N ASP A 424 -18.42 -1.17 -14.78
CA ASP A 424 -19.53 -2.03 -14.31
C ASP A 424 -20.62 -1.24 -13.57
N ILE A 425 -20.25 -0.18 -12.85
CA ILE A 425 -21.20 0.71 -12.17
C ILE A 425 -22.00 1.53 -13.18
N GLU A 426 -21.41 2.01 -14.26
CA GLU A 426 -22.13 2.72 -15.32
C GLU A 426 -23.16 1.82 -15.97
N PHE A 427 -22.81 0.57 -16.29
CA PHE A 427 -23.74 -0.43 -16.80
C PHE A 427 -24.90 -0.71 -15.82
N LEU A 428 -24.62 -0.92 -14.53
CA LEU A 428 -25.67 -1.15 -13.52
C LEU A 428 -26.59 0.06 -13.30
N LYS A 429 -26.11 1.28 -13.56
CA LYS A 429 -26.95 2.48 -13.54
C LYS A 429 -27.88 2.56 -14.74
N GLN A 430 -27.39 2.17 -15.92
CA GLN A 430 -28.19 2.10 -17.14
C GLN A 430 -29.32 1.09 -16.97
N LEU A 431 -29.00 -0.14 -16.50
CA LEU A 431 -30.02 -1.17 -16.23
C LEU A 431 -31.11 -0.70 -15.24
N ARG A 432 -30.73 0.02 -14.16
CA ARG A 432 -31.71 0.56 -13.22
C ARG A 432 -32.61 1.62 -13.84
N ALA A 433 -32.03 2.49 -14.68
CA ALA A 433 -32.80 3.52 -15.36
C ALA A 433 -33.78 2.90 -16.36
N GLU A 434 -33.39 1.80 -16.98
CA GLU A 434 -34.28 1.01 -17.86
C GLU A 434 -35.39 0.32 -17.06
N GLU A 435 -35.09 -0.35 -15.93
CA GLU A 435 -36.10 -0.96 -15.04
C GLU A 435 -37.09 0.09 -14.47
N GLU A 436 -36.58 1.27 -14.02
CA GLU A 436 -37.42 2.35 -13.50
C GLU A 436 -38.27 3.00 -14.62
N GLY A 437 -37.82 3.04 -15.88
CA GLY A 437 -38.56 3.52 -17.04
C GLY A 437 -39.65 2.57 -17.50
N GLU A 438 -39.39 1.26 -17.43
CA GLU A 438 -40.42 0.23 -17.75
C GLU A 438 -41.54 0.22 -16.70
N ASP A 439 -41.25 0.42 -15.41
CA ASP A 439 -42.24 0.52 -14.34
C ASP A 439 -43.13 1.79 -14.48
N GLU A 440 -42.63 2.90 -15.05
CA GLU A 440 -43.39 4.11 -15.34
C GLU A 440 -44.29 3.93 -16.59
N GLU A 441 -43.85 3.22 -17.63
CA GLU A 441 -44.68 2.93 -18.82
C GLU A 441 -45.81 1.93 -18.54
N GLU A 442 -45.60 0.94 -17.66
CA GLU A 442 -46.68 -0.01 -17.25
C GLU A 442 -47.74 0.64 -16.35
N SER A 443 -47.42 1.79 -15.74
CA SER A 443 -48.33 2.50 -14.83
C SER A 443 -49.29 3.49 -15.50
N VAL A 444 -49.22 3.68 -16.84
CA VAL A 444 -50.12 4.55 -17.58
C VAL A 444 -51.44 3.79 -17.83
N PRO A 445 -52.58 4.20 -17.24
CA PRO A 445 -53.84 3.54 -17.48
C PRO A 445 -54.25 3.73 -18.93
N VAL A 446 -54.60 2.59 -19.60
CA VAL A 446 -55.15 2.60 -20.94
C VAL A 446 -56.46 3.42 -20.88
N PRO A 447 -56.64 4.48 -21.66
CA PRO A 447 -57.87 5.22 -21.70
C PRO A 447 -59.00 4.32 -22.28
N GLU A 448 -60.13 4.20 -21.55
CA GLU A 448 -61.35 3.53 -21.97
C GLU A 448 -62.02 4.21 -23.20
#